data_0e7ca4bde0737724ca9db82140da913f
#
_entry.id   0e7ca4bde0737724ca9db82140da913f
#
_cell.length_a   1.000
_cell.length_b   1.000
_cell.length_c   1.000
_cell.angle_alpha   90.00
_cell.angle_beta   90.00
_cell.angle_gamma   90.00
#
_symmetry.space_group_name_H-M   'P 1'
#
loop_
_entity.id
_entity.type
_entity.pdbx_description
1 polymer ?
#
loop_
_entity_poly.entity_id
_entity_poly.type
_entity_poly.pdbx_seq_one_letter_code
_entity_poly.pdbx_strand_id
1 'polypeptide(L)'
;KRQYLERDYYWRIGVYAGVCLKNISTYQEVYQISIHDELTGLYNRGYFKKFLAENWKEEQKIALMYLDLDDFKLFNELYGEECGDRILKWCGHIIENTVGSKGETFRFGSNEYVVLINSDEKKKVAQIAAKIQKNFLLADEEKPDVLQPVTASVGIAFYPDTASGADELLSQAAVSYTHLTLPTN
;
A
#
# COMPACT_ATOMS: atom_id res chain seq x y z
N LYS A 1 -0.53 54.05 -27.24
CA LYS A 1 0.52 53.04 -27.53
C LYS A 1 1.02 52.34 -26.26
N ARG A 2 1.35 53.09 -25.17
CA ARG A 2 1.89 52.48 -23.91
C ARG A 2 0.90 51.53 -23.23
N GLN A 3 -0.37 51.90 -23.18
CA GLN A 3 -1.44 51.10 -22.56
C GLN A 3 -1.72 49.77 -23.28
N TYR A 4 -1.53 49.70 -24.60
CA TYR A 4 -1.66 48.46 -25.38
C TYR A 4 -0.49 47.50 -25.13
N LEU A 5 0.74 48.04 -24.97
CA LEU A 5 1.92 47.24 -24.66
C LEU A 5 1.85 46.62 -23.28
N GLU A 6 1.36 47.37 -22.29
CA GLU A 6 1.16 46.85 -20.91
C GLU A 6 0.09 45.75 -20.88
N ARG A 7 -1.02 45.92 -21.61
CA ARG A 7 -2.09 44.92 -21.69
C ARG A 7 -1.62 43.63 -22.38
N ASP A 8 -0.86 43.73 -23.49
CA ASP A 8 -0.28 42.58 -24.17
C ASP A 8 0.74 41.86 -23.29
N TYR A 9 1.55 42.60 -22.55
CA TYR A 9 2.51 42.04 -21.57
C TYR A 9 1.81 41.24 -20.46
N TYR A 10 0.80 41.79 -19.79
CA TYR A 10 0.05 41.08 -18.76
C TYR A 10 -0.72 39.88 -19.32
N TRP A 11 -1.26 39.98 -20.51
CA TRP A 11 -1.92 38.85 -21.16
C TRP A 11 -0.95 37.69 -21.42
N ARG A 12 0.24 38.00 -21.95
CA ARG A 12 1.30 36.99 -22.16
C ARG A 12 1.73 36.34 -20.85
N ILE A 13 1.96 37.10 -19.78
CA ILE A 13 2.26 36.55 -18.47
C ILE A 13 1.16 35.60 -18.02
N GLY A 14 -0.11 35.97 -18.15
CA GLY A 14 -1.25 35.14 -17.81
C GLY A 14 -1.28 33.81 -18.57
N VAL A 15 -1.02 33.86 -19.89
CA VAL A 15 -0.92 32.67 -20.74
C VAL A 15 0.23 31.76 -20.30
N TYR A 16 1.42 32.33 -20.08
CA TYR A 16 2.58 31.54 -19.62
C TYR A 16 2.34 30.94 -18.26
N ALA A 17 1.79 31.68 -17.30
CA ALA A 17 1.42 31.18 -15.99
C ALA A 17 0.40 30.03 -16.09
N GLY A 18 -0.61 30.17 -16.94
CA GLY A 18 -1.60 29.12 -17.18
C GLY A 18 -0.99 27.83 -17.76
N VAL A 19 -0.08 27.96 -18.73
CA VAL A 19 0.65 26.81 -19.28
C VAL A 19 1.53 26.14 -18.23
N CYS A 20 2.26 26.93 -17.44
CA CYS A 20 3.09 26.38 -16.36
C CYS A 20 2.27 25.64 -15.31
N LEU A 21 1.15 26.21 -14.87
CA LEU A 21 0.25 25.57 -13.90
C LEU A 21 -0.33 24.27 -14.47
N LYS A 22 -0.77 24.26 -15.73
CA LYS A 22 -1.26 23.05 -16.38
C LYS A 22 -0.18 21.98 -16.47
N ASN A 23 1.05 22.34 -16.83
CA ASN A 23 2.15 21.39 -16.90
C ASN A 23 2.47 20.80 -15.52
N ILE A 24 2.46 21.61 -14.46
CA ILE A 24 2.66 21.15 -13.07
C ILE A 24 1.55 20.17 -12.68
N SER A 25 0.28 20.51 -12.94
CA SER A 25 -0.86 19.62 -12.65
C SER A 25 -0.73 18.29 -13.38
N THR A 26 -0.47 18.34 -14.70
CA THR A 26 -0.27 17.10 -15.49
C THR A 26 0.90 16.27 -14.99
N TYR A 27 2.02 16.91 -14.61
CA TYR A 27 3.16 16.20 -14.03
C TYR A 27 2.80 15.53 -12.70
N GLN A 28 2.05 16.22 -11.83
CA GLN A 28 1.58 15.66 -10.56
C GLN A 28 0.64 14.46 -10.79
N GLU A 29 -0.30 14.57 -11.73
CA GLU A 29 -1.19 13.47 -12.09
C GLU A 29 -0.42 12.24 -12.58
N VAL A 30 0.51 12.44 -13.55
CA VAL A 30 1.37 11.37 -14.07
C VAL A 30 2.22 10.75 -12.95
N TYR A 31 2.75 11.57 -12.04
CA TYR A 31 3.51 11.08 -10.90
C TYR A 31 2.63 10.23 -9.98
N GLN A 32 1.43 10.68 -9.62
CA GLN A 32 0.50 9.91 -8.79
C GLN A 32 0.15 8.56 -9.43
N ILE A 33 -0.17 8.53 -10.72
CA ILE A 33 -0.42 7.28 -11.45
C ILE A 33 0.81 6.36 -11.42
N SER A 34 2.02 6.90 -11.48
CA SER A 34 3.25 6.11 -11.50
C SER A 34 3.61 5.45 -10.16
N ILE A 35 3.11 5.97 -9.03
CA ILE A 35 3.43 5.48 -7.69
C ILE A 35 2.32 4.68 -7.04
N HIS A 36 1.09 4.73 -7.58
CA HIS A 36 -0.04 3.98 -7.05
C HIS A 36 -0.39 2.76 -7.91
N ASP A 37 -1.03 1.78 -7.30
CA ASP A 37 -1.66 0.65 -7.97
C ASP A 37 -3.06 1.07 -8.45
N GLU A 38 -3.34 0.93 -9.74
CA GLU A 38 -4.60 1.38 -10.36
C GLU A 38 -5.84 0.67 -9.79
N LEU A 39 -5.70 -0.57 -9.34
CA LEU A 39 -6.82 -1.34 -8.82
C LEU A 39 -7.18 -0.93 -7.40
N THR A 40 -6.20 -0.87 -6.50
CA THR A 40 -6.41 -0.70 -5.06
C THR A 40 -6.25 0.74 -4.58
N GLY A 41 -5.56 1.59 -5.35
CA GLY A 41 -5.19 2.95 -4.95
C GLY A 41 -4.01 3.01 -3.96
N LEU A 42 -3.54 1.88 -3.45
CA LEU A 42 -2.36 1.82 -2.57
C LEU A 42 -1.07 2.15 -3.33
N TYR A 43 0.00 2.43 -2.62
CA TYR A 43 1.30 2.53 -3.26
C TYR A 43 1.68 1.23 -3.96
N ASN A 44 2.32 1.33 -5.13
CA ASN A 44 2.74 0.16 -5.90
C ASN A 44 4.15 -0.33 -5.49
N ARG A 45 4.51 -1.51 -6.00
CA ARG A 45 5.83 -2.14 -5.76
C ARG A 45 7.01 -1.26 -6.23
N GLY A 46 6.82 -0.49 -7.31
CA GLY A 46 7.86 0.41 -7.81
C GLY A 46 8.17 1.51 -6.80
N TYR A 47 7.12 2.11 -6.25
CA TYR A 47 7.26 3.13 -5.23
C TYR A 47 7.82 2.59 -3.91
N PHE A 48 7.47 1.35 -3.50
CA PHE A 48 8.06 0.71 -2.33
C PHE A 48 9.59 0.73 -2.35
N LYS A 49 10.20 0.35 -3.48
CA LYS A 49 11.66 0.37 -3.63
C LYS A 49 12.24 1.79 -3.53
N LYS A 50 11.58 2.74 -4.17
CA LYS A 50 11.96 4.16 -4.11
C LYS A 50 11.81 4.70 -2.69
N PHE A 51 10.69 4.40 -2.04
CA PHE A 51 10.40 4.82 -0.67
C PHE A 51 11.46 4.32 0.31
N LEU A 52 11.85 3.05 0.23
CA LEU A 52 12.93 2.50 1.05
C LEU A 52 14.27 3.21 0.78
N ALA A 53 14.63 3.40 -0.49
CA ALA A 53 15.90 4.05 -0.84
C ALA A 53 15.99 5.50 -0.35
N GLU A 54 14.88 6.24 -0.38
CA GLU A 54 14.83 7.65 0.02
C GLU A 54 14.68 7.85 1.53
N ASN A 55 14.04 6.90 2.23
CA ASN A 55 13.67 7.04 3.64
C ASN A 55 14.47 6.13 4.58
N TRP A 56 15.32 5.24 4.04
CA TRP A 56 16.12 4.35 4.87
C TRP A 56 17.16 5.10 5.70
N LYS A 57 17.19 4.82 7.00
CA LYS A 57 18.20 5.33 7.95
C LYS A 57 18.73 4.16 8.78
N GLU A 58 20.03 4.07 8.97
CA GLU A 58 20.66 2.98 9.73
C GLU A 58 20.24 2.94 11.22
N GLU A 59 19.85 4.08 11.79
CA GLU A 59 19.45 4.18 13.20
C GLU A 59 17.94 3.99 13.43
N GLN A 60 17.17 3.77 12.36
CA GLN A 60 15.72 3.62 12.50
C GLN A 60 15.33 2.22 12.95
N LYS A 61 14.11 2.13 13.49
CA LYS A 61 13.48 0.86 13.87
C LYS A 61 12.24 0.67 13.02
N ILE A 62 12.27 -0.33 12.15
CA ILE A 62 11.19 -0.62 11.20
C ILE A 62 10.73 -2.05 11.37
N ALA A 63 9.41 -2.24 11.38
CA ALA A 63 8.78 -3.51 11.12
C ALA A 63 8.24 -3.53 9.69
N LEU A 64 8.52 -4.61 8.97
CA LEU A 64 7.91 -4.93 7.70
C LEU A 64 6.97 -6.11 7.87
N MET A 65 5.72 -5.93 7.46
CA MET A 65 4.72 -6.98 7.42
C MET A 65 4.45 -7.32 5.96
N TYR A 66 4.57 -8.60 5.62
CA TYR A 66 4.24 -9.14 4.31
C TYR A 66 2.96 -9.95 4.43
N LEU A 67 1.96 -9.64 3.62
CA LEU A 67 0.66 -10.32 3.62
C LEU A 67 0.43 -10.92 2.24
N ASP A 68 0.00 -12.18 2.19
CA ASP A 68 -0.40 -12.90 0.99
C ASP A 68 -1.80 -13.45 1.21
N LEU A 69 -2.75 -13.13 0.32
CA LEU A 69 -4.11 -13.66 0.41
C LEU A 69 -4.12 -15.14 0.06
N ASP A 70 -4.59 -15.94 1.00
CA ASP A 70 -4.59 -17.40 0.88
C ASP A 70 -5.55 -17.85 -0.24
N ASP A 71 -5.10 -18.84 -1.03
CA ASP A 71 -5.89 -19.49 -2.08
C ASP A 71 -6.52 -18.54 -3.10
N PHE A 72 -5.96 -17.34 -3.32
CA PHE A 72 -6.54 -16.32 -4.17
C PHE A 72 -6.76 -16.77 -5.62
N LYS A 73 -5.88 -17.64 -6.14
CA LYS A 73 -6.06 -18.24 -7.49
C LYS A 73 -7.33 -19.08 -7.54
N LEU A 74 -7.54 -19.95 -6.55
CA LEU A 74 -8.76 -20.77 -6.46
C LEU A 74 -9.99 -19.89 -6.29
N PHE A 75 -9.86 -18.79 -5.55
CA PHE A 75 -10.92 -17.80 -5.40
C PHE A 75 -11.35 -17.22 -6.75
N ASN A 76 -10.41 -16.82 -7.60
CA ASN A 76 -10.71 -16.33 -8.95
C ASN A 76 -11.34 -17.39 -9.85
N GLU A 77 -10.92 -18.66 -9.71
CA GLU A 77 -11.53 -19.78 -10.45
C GLU A 77 -12.98 -20.02 -10.06
N LEU A 78 -13.35 -19.78 -8.80
CA LEU A 78 -14.72 -19.99 -8.27
C LEU A 78 -15.66 -18.82 -8.52
N TYR A 79 -15.18 -17.58 -8.33
CA TYR A 79 -16.02 -16.38 -8.33
C TYR A 79 -15.75 -15.42 -9.51
N GLY A 80 -14.75 -15.71 -10.32
CA GLY A 80 -14.31 -14.87 -11.44
C GLY A 80 -13.39 -13.72 -11.05
N GLU A 81 -12.61 -13.23 -12.02
CA GLU A 81 -11.61 -12.18 -11.84
C GLU A 81 -12.22 -10.86 -11.33
N GLU A 82 -13.41 -10.50 -11.81
CA GLU A 82 -14.08 -9.27 -11.37
C GLU A 82 -14.42 -9.29 -9.86
N CYS A 83 -14.79 -10.46 -9.35
CA CYS A 83 -15.02 -10.64 -7.92
C CYS A 83 -13.68 -10.60 -7.15
N GLY A 84 -12.64 -11.22 -7.70
CA GLY A 84 -11.29 -11.14 -7.16
C GLY A 84 -10.77 -9.71 -7.05
N ASP A 85 -10.99 -8.90 -8.08
CA ASP A 85 -10.61 -7.48 -8.08
C ASP A 85 -11.33 -6.68 -6.98
N ARG A 86 -12.61 -6.97 -6.75
CA ARG A 86 -13.36 -6.35 -5.63
C ARG A 86 -12.80 -6.78 -4.28
N ILE A 87 -12.44 -8.05 -4.11
CA ILE A 87 -11.79 -8.54 -2.88
C ILE A 87 -10.43 -7.86 -2.67
N LEU A 88 -9.62 -7.72 -3.72
CA LEU A 88 -8.34 -7.02 -3.61
C LEU A 88 -8.50 -5.56 -3.16
N LYS A 89 -9.46 -4.83 -3.72
CA LYS A 89 -9.78 -3.46 -3.29
C LYS A 89 -10.20 -3.42 -1.82
N TRP A 90 -11.11 -4.29 -1.44
CA TRP A 90 -11.63 -4.38 -0.09
C TRP A 90 -10.52 -4.74 0.93
N CYS A 91 -9.67 -5.74 0.63
CA CYS A 91 -8.53 -6.08 1.46
C CYS A 91 -7.56 -4.91 1.61
N GLY A 92 -7.22 -4.24 0.51
CA GLY A 92 -6.36 -3.07 0.51
C GLY A 92 -6.88 -1.96 1.44
N HIS A 93 -8.18 -1.66 1.33
CA HIS A 93 -8.84 -0.67 2.19
C HIS A 93 -8.82 -1.05 3.69
N ILE A 94 -9.07 -2.32 4.01
CA ILE A 94 -8.98 -2.81 5.40
C ILE A 94 -7.57 -2.69 5.96
N ILE A 95 -6.55 -3.06 5.18
CA ILE A 95 -5.16 -2.97 5.60
C ILE A 95 -4.81 -1.50 5.87
N GLU A 96 -5.05 -0.62 4.91
CA GLU A 96 -4.76 0.82 5.01
C GLU A 96 -5.44 1.46 6.22
N ASN A 97 -6.74 1.22 6.41
CA ASN A 97 -7.50 1.75 7.55
C ASN A 97 -7.02 1.19 8.90
N THR A 98 -6.61 -0.08 8.94
CA THR A 98 -6.12 -0.70 10.18
C THR A 98 -4.74 -0.18 10.56
N VAL A 99 -3.88 0.06 9.59
CA VAL A 99 -2.54 0.65 9.74
C VAL A 99 -2.66 2.14 10.07
N GLY A 100 -3.47 2.89 9.32
CA GLY A 100 -3.66 4.32 9.48
C GLY A 100 -2.34 5.08 9.45
N SER A 101 -2.19 6.08 10.30
CA SER A 101 -0.97 6.92 10.38
C SER A 101 0.25 6.22 11.00
N LYS A 102 0.19 4.93 11.30
CA LYS A 102 1.30 4.19 11.92
C LYS A 102 2.31 3.66 10.90
N GLY A 103 1.97 3.64 9.63
CA GLY A 103 2.83 3.11 8.59
C GLY A 103 2.31 3.34 7.18
N GLU A 104 3.04 2.85 6.21
CA GLU A 104 2.72 2.94 4.79
C GLU A 104 2.34 1.57 4.25
N THR A 105 1.33 1.54 3.37
CA THR A 105 0.78 0.31 2.79
C THR A 105 1.02 0.27 1.29
N PHE A 106 1.48 -0.87 0.80
CA PHE A 106 1.86 -1.09 -0.60
C PHE A 106 1.16 -2.34 -1.14
N ARG A 107 0.67 -2.29 -2.36
CA ARG A 107 0.36 -3.49 -3.13
C ARG A 107 1.62 -3.98 -3.81
N PHE A 108 2.09 -5.16 -3.40
CA PHE A 108 3.40 -5.66 -3.79
C PHE A 108 3.35 -6.65 -4.96
N GLY A 109 2.28 -7.42 -5.05
CA GLY A 109 2.04 -8.42 -6.09
C GLY A 109 0.57 -8.54 -6.47
N SER A 110 0.21 -9.64 -7.10
CA SER A 110 -1.18 -9.90 -7.54
C SER A 110 -2.16 -10.00 -6.37
N ASN A 111 -1.76 -10.71 -5.31
CA ASN A 111 -2.51 -10.92 -4.06
C ASN A 111 -1.66 -10.59 -2.82
N GLU A 112 -0.56 -9.85 -3.00
CA GLU A 112 0.46 -9.58 -1.99
C GLU A 112 0.45 -8.11 -1.58
N TYR A 113 0.52 -7.85 -0.28
CA TYR A 113 0.61 -6.52 0.31
C TYR A 113 1.81 -6.43 1.24
N VAL A 114 2.40 -5.25 1.31
CA VAL A 114 3.49 -4.94 2.25
C VAL A 114 3.09 -3.73 3.06
N VAL A 115 3.38 -3.79 4.36
CA VAL A 115 3.19 -2.68 5.28
C VAL A 115 4.52 -2.36 5.96
N LEU A 116 4.93 -1.10 5.93
CA LEU A 116 6.08 -0.59 6.68
C LEU A 116 5.59 0.20 7.89
N ILE A 117 6.04 -0.17 9.08
CA ILE A 117 5.66 0.47 10.35
C ILE A 117 6.93 0.96 11.05
N ASN A 118 6.98 2.24 11.40
CA ASN A 118 8.09 2.83 12.16
C ASN A 118 7.98 2.44 13.64
N SER A 119 8.30 1.18 13.95
CA SER A 119 8.25 0.65 15.33
C SER A 119 9.05 -0.63 15.45
N ASP A 120 9.66 -0.84 16.63
CA ASP A 120 10.26 -2.11 17.06
C ASP A 120 9.40 -2.87 18.10
N GLU A 121 8.27 -2.31 18.45
CA GLU A 121 7.36 -2.92 19.45
C GLU A 121 6.64 -4.13 18.86
N LYS A 122 7.31 -5.30 18.90
CA LYS A 122 6.83 -6.58 18.34
C LYS A 122 5.37 -6.88 18.68
N LYS A 123 4.97 -6.60 19.93
CA LYS A 123 3.60 -6.83 20.40
C LYS A 123 2.58 -5.93 19.69
N LYS A 124 2.89 -4.66 19.50
CA LYS A 124 2.00 -3.72 18.79
C LYS A 124 1.86 -4.09 17.32
N VAL A 125 2.97 -4.43 16.67
CA VAL A 125 2.97 -4.86 15.27
C VAL A 125 2.17 -6.14 15.08
N ALA A 126 2.35 -7.14 15.95
CA ALA A 126 1.57 -8.37 15.95
C ALA A 126 0.06 -8.13 16.19
N GLN A 127 -0.30 -7.16 17.04
CA GLN A 127 -1.70 -6.76 17.24
C GLN A 127 -2.32 -6.13 15.99
N ILE A 128 -1.54 -5.35 15.22
CA ILE A 128 -2.00 -4.79 13.94
C ILE A 128 -2.26 -5.93 12.95
N ALA A 129 -1.32 -6.88 12.82
CA ALA A 129 -1.49 -8.05 11.96
C ALA A 129 -2.74 -8.86 12.31
N ALA A 130 -2.91 -9.20 13.58
CA ALA A 130 -4.08 -9.93 14.09
C ALA A 130 -5.40 -9.16 13.84
N LYS A 131 -5.37 -7.83 13.95
CA LYS A 131 -6.54 -6.99 13.67
C LYS A 131 -6.90 -7.00 12.19
N ILE A 132 -5.90 -6.95 11.29
CA ILE A 132 -6.13 -7.06 9.84
C ILE A 132 -6.79 -8.41 9.52
N GLN A 133 -6.20 -9.52 9.97
CA GLN A 133 -6.74 -10.87 9.75
C GLN A 133 -8.16 -11.02 10.32
N LYS A 134 -8.41 -10.49 11.51
CA LYS A 134 -9.75 -10.47 12.10
C LYS A 134 -10.74 -9.68 11.25
N ASN A 135 -10.35 -8.51 10.74
CA ASN A 135 -11.22 -7.67 9.91
C ASN A 135 -11.57 -8.35 8.57
N PHE A 136 -10.67 -9.15 7.99
CA PHE A 136 -10.97 -9.95 6.80
C PHE A 136 -12.06 -11.01 7.02
N LEU A 137 -12.22 -11.48 8.25
CA LEU A 137 -13.26 -12.44 8.60
C LEU A 137 -14.61 -11.79 8.91
N LEU A 138 -14.61 -10.48 9.23
CA LEU A 138 -15.85 -9.77 9.53
C LEU A 138 -16.59 -9.42 8.23
N ALA A 139 -17.90 -9.58 8.26
CA ALA A 139 -18.74 -9.06 7.20
C ALA A 139 -18.91 -7.55 7.41
N ASP A 140 -18.69 -6.75 6.37
CA ASP A 140 -19.06 -5.34 6.31
C ASP A 140 -19.82 -5.06 5.00
N GLU A 141 -20.39 -3.87 4.85
CA GLU A 141 -21.19 -3.50 3.69
C GLU A 141 -20.38 -3.46 2.39
N GLU A 142 -19.08 -3.27 2.47
CA GLU A 142 -18.17 -3.18 1.32
C GLU A 142 -17.62 -4.55 0.89
N LYS A 143 -17.75 -5.58 1.77
CA LYS A 143 -17.27 -6.92 1.46
C LYS A 143 -18.09 -7.52 0.32
N PRO A 144 -17.45 -8.01 -0.75
CA PRO A 144 -18.14 -8.78 -1.78
C PRO A 144 -18.88 -9.99 -1.19
N ASP A 145 -20.09 -10.27 -1.70
CA ASP A 145 -20.89 -11.41 -1.27
C ASP A 145 -20.26 -12.73 -1.76
N VAL A 146 -19.45 -13.32 -0.90
CA VAL A 146 -18.73 -14.57 -1.13
C VAL A 146 -18.90 -15.51 0.05
N LEU A 147 -19.08 -16.80 -0.24
CA LEU A 147 -19.30 -17.82 0.79
C LEU A 147 -18.00 -18.17 1.53
N GLN A 148 -16.86 -18.08 0.85
CA GLN A 148 -15.58 -18.41 1.45
C GLN A 148 -15.04 -17.25 2.29
N PRO A 149 -14.46 -17.53 3.47
CA PRO A 149 -13.74 -16.55 4.23
C PRO A 149 -12.50 -16.08 3.46
N VAL A 150 -12.23 -14.78 3.47
CA VAL A 150 -10.97 -14.24 2.99
C VAL A 150 -9.96 -14.31 4.12
N THR A 151 -8.84 -14.99 3.89
CA THR A 151 -7.74 -15.10 4.85
C THR A 151 -6.43 -14.66 4.21
N ALA A 152 -5.45 -14.35 5.03
CA ALA A 152 -4.11 -13.99 4.59
C ALA A 152 -3.05 -14.60 5.51
N SER A 153 -2.02 -15.14 4.90
CA SER A 153 -0.78 -15.50 5.58
C SER A 153 0.04 -14.23 5.81
N VAL A 154 0.60 -14.08 7.02
CA VAL A 154 1.32 -12.87 7.40
C VAL A 154 2.71 -13.22 7.93
N GLY A 155 3.75 -12.65 7.32
CA GLY A 155 5.11 -12.68 7.81
C GLY A 155 5.54 -11.31 8.33
N ILE A 156 6.32 -11.27 9.41
CA ILE A 156 6.78 -10.02 10.01
C ILE A 156 8.29 -10.10 10.25
N ALA A 157 9.01 -9.08 9.82
CA ALA A 157 10.44 -8.90 10.07
C ALA A 157 10.69 -7.54 10.72
N PHE A 158 11.78 -7.43 11.48
CA PHE A 158 12.15 -6.24 12.24
C PHE A 158 13.58 -5.82 11.93
N TYR A 159 13.78 -4.56 11.61
CA TYR A 159 15.11 -3.98 11.53
C TYR A 159 15.38 -3.20 12.83
N PRO A 160 16.55 -3.37 13.45
CA PRO A 160 17.69 -4.22 13.06
C PRO A 160 17.67 -5.65 13.60
N ASP A 161 16.61 -6.10 14.24
CA ASP A 161 16.57 -7.37 15.00
C ASP A 161 16.71 -8.62 14.12
N THR A 162 15.97 -8.70 13.02
CA THR A 162 15.89 -9.88 12.14
C THR A 162 16.52 -9.65 10.77
N ALA A 163 16.90 -8.43 10.47
CA ALA A 163 17.50 -8.05 9.19
C ALA A 163 18.58 -6.99 9.39
N SER A 164 19.63 -7.03 8.57
CA SER A 164 20.74 -6.08 8.57
C SER A 164 20.56 -4.93 7.57
N GLY A 165 19.53 -5.00 6.72
CA GLY A 165 19.24 -3.99 5.69
C GLY A 165 17.88 -4.18 5.05
N ALA A 166 17.53 -3.26 4.14
CA ALA A 166 16.20 -3.20 3.51
C ALA A 166 15.85 -4.44 2.68
N ASP A 167 16.78 -4.95 1.89
CA ASP A 167 16.54 -6.13 1.05
C ASP A 167 16.37 -7.41 1.89
N GLU A 168 17.16 -7.53 2.95
CA GLU A 168 17.03 -8.65 3.88
C GLU A 168 15.72 -8.57 4.67
N LEU A 169 15.28 -7.37 5.07
CA LEU A 169 14.04 -7.16 5.79
C LEU A 169 12.82 -7.70 5.00
N LEU A 170 12.77 -7.39 3.69
CA LEU A 170 11.73 -7.90 2.80
C LEU A 170 11.80 -9.43 2.67
N SER A 171 13.01 -9.98 2.46
CA SER A 171 13.20 -11.42 2.30
C SER A 171 12.82 -12.18 3.57
N GLN A 172 13.20 -11.70 4.73
CA GLN A 172 12.86 -12.30 6.02
C GLN A 172 11.36 -12.28 6.29
N ALA A 173 10.66 -11.18 6.00
CA ALA A 173 9.22 -11.13 6.14
C ALA A 173 8.51 -12.08 5.18
N ALA A 174 8.94 -12.15 3.92
CA ALA A 174 8.38 -13.06 2.93
C ALA A 174 8.60 -14.55 3.24
N VAL A 175 9.67 -14.92 3.96
CA VAL A 175 9.95 -16.31 4.37
C VAL A 175 9.32 -16.65 5.73
N SER A 176 9.06 -15.66 6.57
CA SER A 176 8.51 -15.84 7.93
C SER A 176 7.00 -16.15 7.93
N TYR A 177 6.50 -16.94 6.94
CA TYR A 177 5.12 -17.39 6.92
C TYR A 177 4.79 -18.18 8.18
N THR A 178 4.53 -17.51 9.28
CA THR A 178 3.83 -18.11 10.39
C THR A 178 2.35 -18.01 10.08
N HIS A 179 1.73 -19.15 9.83
CA HIS A 179 0.29 -19.30 9.97
C HIS A 179 -0.05 -18.93 11.43
N LEU A 180 -0.32 -17.64 11.67
CA LEU A 180 -1.04 -17.22 12.85
C LEU A 180 -2.48 -17.72 12.67
N THR A 181 -2.66 -19.04 12.73
CA THR A 181 -3.98 -19.61 12.93
C THR A 181 -4.47 -19.07 14.25
N LEU A 182 -5.41 -18.10 14.19
CA LEU A 182 -6.16 -17.74 15.38
C LEU A 182 -6.80 -19.03 15.93
N PRO A 183 -6.66 -19.35 17.22
CA PRO A 183 -7.37 -20.48 17.80
C PRO A 183 -8.87 -20.23 17.59
N THR A 184 -9.49 -21.09 16.81
CA THR A 184 -10.95 -21.18 16.71
C THR A 184 -11.46 -21.65 18.07
N ASN A 185 -11.95 -20.72 18.88
CA ASN A 185 -12.81 -21.01 20.01
C ASN A 185 -14.26 -20.87 19.60
#